data_042c366f87d41b3bf9761054b2e86b3f
#
_entry.id   042c366f87d41b3bf9761054b2e86b3f
#
_cell.length_a   1.000
_cell.length_b   1.000
_cell.length_c   1.000
_cell.angle_alpha   90.00
_cell.angle_beta   90.00
_cell.angle_gamma   90.00
#
_symmetry.space_group_name_H-M   'P 1'
#
loop_
_entity.id
_entity.type
_entity.pdbx_description
1 polymer ?
#
loop_
_entity_poly.entity_id
_entity_poly.type
_entity_poly.pdbx_seq_one_letter_code
_entity_poly.pdbx_strand_id
1 'polypeptide(L)'
;MQEIEVKARVRNKAEVLKRLASLNCHLSAPISQRDRIFIPNGLTLPTVAGVNVLRIRQQGGEYIFTVKQRLTNQLNCLERETTVDNLEAVVEMCTLLGYFEVSQVNKLRRKCKYDVFEICVDEVEGLGDFIEVEKLSTGEDSAAVQKELFELLESLGVAKTDQVWDGYDVLMYNQKNIAIISAD
;
A
#
# COMPACT_ATOMS: atom_id res chain seq x y z
N MET A 1 6.66 -14.84 -7.46
CA MET A 1 6.92 -13.52 -8.02
C MET A 1 6.90 -12.56 -6.86
N GLN A 2 7.86 -11.69 -6.75
CA GLN A 2 8.05 -10.77 -5.63
C GLN A 2 7.70 -9.36 -6.12
N GLU A 3 6.89 -8.64 -5.36
CA GLU A 3 6.56 -7.25 -5.61
C GLU A 3 7.56 -6.36 -4.86
N ILE A 4 8.16 -5.44 -5.57
CA ILE A 4 9.05 -4.42 -5.01
C ILE A 4 8.40 -3.08 -5.32
N GLU A 5 8.10 -2.33 -4.28
CA GLU A 5 7.46 -1.02 -4.38
C GLU A 5 8.28 0.08 -3.71
N VAL A 6 8.04 1.30 -4.11
CA VAL A 6 8.44 2.51 -3.41
C VAL A 6 7.25 3.46 -3.32
N LYS A 7 7.21 4.26 -2.27
CA LYS A 7 6.10 5.14 -1.97
C LYS A 7 6.59 6.52 -1.54
N ALA A 8 5.84 7.55 -1.90
CA ALA A 8 6.11 8.89 -1.44
C ALA A 8 4.84 9.72 -1.27
N ARG A 9 4.88 10.74 -0.41
CA ARG A 9 3.83 11.76 -0.31
C ARG A 9 3.89 12.67 -1.52
N VAL A 10 2.72 13.07 -2.02
CA VAL A 10 2.58 14.00 -3.13
C VAL A 10 2.17 15.37 -2.59
N ARG A 11 3.12 16.34 -2.61
CA ARG A 11 2.83 17.72 -2.18
C ARG A 11 2.16 18.55 -3.28
N ASN A 12 2.49 18.27 -4.54
CA ASN A 12 1.93 18.96 -5.70
C ASN A 12 1.38 17.95 -6.70
N LYS A 13 0.13 17.53 -6.47
CA LYS A 13 -0.57 16.55 -7.31
C LYS A 13 -0.68 17.00 -8.76
N ALA A 14 -0.92 18.29 -9.00
CA ALA A 14 -1.05 18.82 -10.36
C ALA A 14 0.24 18.67 -11.17
N GLU A 15 1.39 18.91 -10.56
CA GLU A 15 2.69 18.76 -11.23
C GLU A 15 3.00 17.28 -11.52
N VAL A 16 2.74 16.38 -10.58
CA VAL A 16 2.91 14.93 -10.80
C VAL A 16 2.03 14.45 -11.95
N LEU A 17 0.75 14.83 -11.97
CA LEU A 17 -0.18 14.46 -13.03
C LEU A 17 0.28 15.00 -14.41
N LYS A 18 0.78 16.23 -14.45
CA LYS A 18 1.34 16.82 -15.68
C LYS A 18 2.54 16.05 -16.19
N ARG A 19 3.45 15.65 -15.31
CA ARG A 19 4.64 14.87 -15.69
C ARG A 19 4.28 13.46 -16.15
N LEU A 20 3.35 12.79 -15.47
CA LEU A 20 2.81 11.51 -15.93
C LEU A 20 2.22 11.63 -17.34
N ALA A 21 1.43 12.67 -17.60
CA ALA A 21 0.88 12.91 -18.94
C ALA A 21 1.98 13.13 -19.99
N SER A 22 3.10 13.81 -19.66
CA SER A 22 4.23 14.01 -20.57
C SER A 22 4.98 12.71 -20.89
N LEU A 23 4.87 11.70 -20.04
CA LEU A 23 5.36 10.34 -20.27
C LEU A 23 4.34 9.43 -20.98
N ASN A 24 3.23 9.98 -21.49
CA ASN A 24 2.10 9.24 -22.04
C ASN A 24 1.46 8.24 -21.04
N CYS A 25 1.62 8.45 -19.75
CA CYS A 25 0.97 7.67 -18.72
C CYS A 25 -0.46 8.16 -18.51
N HIS A 26 -1.43 7.40 -19.02
CA HIS A 26 -2.85 7.70 -18.88
C HIS A 26 -3.40 6.98 -17.65
N LEU A 27 -3.69 7.76 -16.60
CA LEU A 27 -4.29 7.22 -15.39
C LEU A 27 -5.70 6.69 -15.63
N SER A 28 -6.02 5.55 -15.04
CA SER A 28 -7.36 4.96 -15.02
C SER A 28 -8.39 5.91 -14.38
N ALA A 29 -9.68 5.60 -14.52
CA ALA A 29 -10.70 6.14 -13.64
C ALA A 29 -10.37 5.82 -12.17
N PRO A 30 -10.81 6.65 -11.21
CA PRO A 30 -10.61 6.39 -9.80
C PRO A 30 -11.28 5.08 -9.37
N ILE A 31 -10.57 4.26 -8.61
CA ILE A 31 -11.04 3.01 -8.03
C ILE A 31 -11.12 3.21 -6.52
N SER A 32 -12.32 3.08 -5.95
CA SER A 32 -12.49 3.11 -4.50
C SER A 32 -12.03 1.77 -3.91
N GLN A 33 -11.15 1.85 -2.93
CA GLN A 33 -10.65 0.71 -2.17
C GLN A 33 -10.85 0.95 -0.68
N ARG A 34 -11.42 -0.05 0.00
CA ARG A 34 -11.59 -0.06 1.46
C ARG A 34 -10.91 -1.31 1.99
N ASP A 35 -9.83 -1.12 2.72
CA ASP A 35 -9.00 -2.18 3.26
C ASP A 35 -9.23 -2.31 4.76
N ARG A 36 -9.45 -3.55 5.22
CA ARG A 36 -9.45 -3.96 6.63
C ARG A 36 -8.20 -4.79 6.85
N ILE A 37 -7.39 -4.42 7.82
CA ILE A 37 -6.07 -5.01 8.09
C ILE A 37 -6.11 -5.77 9.41
N PHE A 38 -5.65 -7.02 9.38
CA PHE A 38 -5.64 -7.91 10.53
C PHE A 38 -4.23 -8.41 10.80
N ILE A 39 -3.85 -8.47 12.07
CA ILE A 39 -2.57 -9.02 12.55
C ILE A 39 -2.84 -10.02 13.67
N PRO A 40 -1.88 -10.93 13.98
CA PRO A 40 -2.02 -11.85 15.11
C PRO A 40 -2.25 -11.12 16.43
N ASN A 41 -3.09 -11.71 17.29
CA ASN A 41 -3.38 -11.19 18.63
C ASN A 41 -2.08 -10.92 19.41
N GLY A 42 -2.04 -9.80 20.12
CA GLY A 42 -0.89 -9.41 20.95
C GLY A 42 0.24 -8.72 20.20
N LEU A 43 0.12 -8.55 18.87
CA LEU A 43 1.07 -7.77 18.09
C LEU A 43 0.57 -6.35 17.83
N THR A 44 1.48 -5.48 17.36
CA THR A 44 1.23 -4.11 16.94
C THR A 44 1.81 -3.86 15.55
N LEU A 45 1.43 -2.78 14.88
CA LEU A 45 2.07 -2.31 13.67
C LEU A 45 3.24 -1.36 13.98
N PRO A 46 4.34 -1.42 13.19
CA PRO A 46 4.62 -2.39 12.13
C PRO A 46 4.98 -3.78 12.68
N THR A 47 4.54 -4.85 12.01
CA THR A 47 4.94 -6.21 12.35
C THR A 47 6.40 -6.48 11.94
N VAL A 48 7.04 -7.48 12.56
CA VAL A 48 8.37 -7.96 12.15
C VAL A 48 8.30 -8.81 10.88
N ALA A 49 9.44 -8.99 10.19
CA ALA A 49 9.53 -9.86 9.03
C ALA A 49 9.08 -11.30 9.37
N GLY A 50 8.47 -11.97 8.41
CA GLY A 50 7.93 -13.33 8.58
C GLY A 50 6.53 -13.40 9.20
N VAL A 51 6.02 -12.32 9.81
CA VAL A 51 4.64 -12.28 10.32
C VAL A 51 3.65 -12.08 9.15
N ASN A 52 2.61 -12.89 9.12
CA ASN A 52 1.52 -12.71 8.17
C ASN A 52 0.64 -11.55 8.60
N VAL A 53 0.40 -10.62 7.68
CA VAL A 53 -0.62 -9.58 7.78
C VAL A 53 -1.74 -9.97 6.80
N LEU A 54 -2.99 -9.96 7.26
CA LEU A 54 -4.15 -10.27 6.42
C LEU A 54 -4.83 -8.96 6.03
N ARG A 55 -5.25 -8.88 4.78
CA ARG A 55 -6.02 -7.75 4.27
C ARG A 55 -7.29 -8.26 3.62
N ILE A 56 -8.41 -7.65 3.94
CA ILE A 56 -9.65 -7.82 3.19
C ILE A 56 -9.94 -6.47 2.53
N ARG A 57 -9.89 -6.44 1.20
CA ARG A 57 -10.17 -5.27 0.37
C ARG A 57 -11.53 -5.36 -0.25
N GLN A 58 -12.35 -4.32 -0.09
CA GLN A 58 -13.54 -4.11 -0.90
C GLN A 58 -13.20 -3.20 -2.07
N GLN A 59 -13.47 -3.67 -3.29
CA GLN A 59 -13.22 -2.93 -4.54
C GLN A 59 -14.22 -3.35 -5.61
N GLY A 60 -14.90 -2.39 -6.25
CA GLY A 60 -15.77 -2.68 -7.39
C GLY A 60 -16.93 -3.66 -7.12
N GLY A 61 -17.34 -3.81 -5.85
CA GLY A 61 -18.36 -4.77 -5.42
C GLY A 61 -17.81 -6.16 -5.06
N GLU A 62 -16.52 -6.39 -5.23
CA GLU A 62 -15.84 -7.63 -4.87
C GLU A 62 -15.07 -7.49 -3.56
N TYR A 63 -14.83 -8.62 -2.89
CA TYR A 63 -13.94 -8.72 -1.75
C TYR A 63 -12.70 -9.53 -2.13
N ILE A 64 -11.52 -8.97 -1.87
CA ILE A 64 -10.22 -9.60 -2.13
C ILE A 64 -9.55 -9.87 -0.80
N PHE A 65 -9.28 -11.14 -0.50
CA PHE A 65 -8.54 -11.56 0.66
C PHE A 65 -7.08 -11.76 0.30
N THR A 66 -6.18 -11.08 1.01
CA THR A 66 -4.73 -11.12 0.79
C THR A 66 -4.02 -11.58 2.05
N VAL A 67 -3.05 -12.46 1.90
CA VAL A 67 -2.01 -12.72 2.90
C VAL A 67 -0.74 -12.06 2.42
N LYS A 68 -0.22 -11.13 3.24
CA LYS A 68 1.02 -10.40 2.98
C LYS A 68 2.05 -10.75 4.05
N GLN A 69 3.25 -11.13 3.62
CA GLN A 69 4.37 -11.44 4.50
C GLN A 69 5.59 -10.63 4.07
N ARG A 70 6.12 -9.81 4.97
CA ARG A 70 7.36 -9.07 4.72
C ARG A 70 8.55 -10.02 4.72
N LEU A 71 9.45 -9.83 3.75
CA LEU A 71 10.65 -10.64 3.61
C LEU A 71 11.85 -9.99 4.27
N THR A 72 12.32 -8.86 3.74
CA THR A 72 13.56 -8.20 4.21
C THR A 72 13.31 -6.81 4.75
N ASN A 73 12.54 -5.99 4.06
CA ASN A 73 12.15 -4.66 4.48
C ASN A 73 10.64 -4.43 4.24
N GLN A 74 10.13 -3.26 4.55
CA GLN A 74 8.70 -2.97 4.48
C GLN A 74 8.14 -2.91 3.05
N LEU A 75 9.01 -2.77 2.05
CA LEU A 75 8.69 -2.60 0.64
C LEU A 75 8.96 -3.86 -0.18
N ASN A 76 9.29 -4.98 0.48
CA ASN A 76 9.58 -6.26 -0.14
C ASN A 76 8.73 -7.34 0.52
N CYS A 77 7.69 -7.79 -0.16
CA CYS A 77 6.67 -8.66 0.40
C CYS A 77 6.34 -9.85 -0.51
N LEU A 78 6.02 -10.96 0.13
CA LEU A 78 5.30 -12.06 -0.51
C LEU A 78 3.81 -11.82 -0.34
N GLU A 79 3.08 -11.78 -1.44
CA GLU A 79 1.62 -11.64 -1.43
C GLU A 79 0.94 -12.84 -2.11
N ARG A 80 -0.19 -13.25 -1.54
CA ARG A 80 -1.10 -14.21 -2.14
C ARG A 80 -2.52 -13.70 -1.93
N GLU A 81 -3.28 -13.63 -2.99
CA GLU A 81 -4.64 -13.11 -2.92
C GLU A 81 -5.64 -13.98 -3.68
N THR A 82 -6.88 -13.91 -3.25
CA THR A 82 -8.04 -14.55 -3.88
C THR A 82 -9.28 -13.73 -3.62
N THR A 83 -10.27 -13.84 -4.49
CA THR A 83 -11.60 -13.27 -4.25
C THR A 83 -12.38 -14.14 -3.27
N VAL A 84 -13.25 -13.51 -2.49
CA VAL A 84 -14.15 -14.17 -1.54
C VAL A 84 -15.55 -13.56 -1.65
N ASP A 85 -16.57 -14.38 -1.44
CA ASP A 85 -17.97 -13.96 -1.64
C ASP A 85 -18.65 -13.45 -0.36
N ASN A 86 -18.11 -13.82 0.82
CA ASN A 86 -18.73 -13.51 2.11
C ASN A 86 -17.70 -12.84 3.06
N LEU A 87 -17.83 -11.51 3.17
CA LEU A 87 -16.96 -10.69 4.01
C LEU A 87 -17.03 -11.11 5.48
N GLU A 88 -18.23 -11.30 6.01
CA GLU A 88 -18.46 -11.59 7.42
C GLU A 88 -17.84 -12.92 7.81
N ALA A 89 -18.02 -13.94 6.99
CA ALA A 89 -17.41 -15.26 7.22
C ALA A 89 -15.87 -15.20 7.22
N VAL A 90 -15.27 -14.41 6.31
CA VAL A 90 -13.80 -14.26 6.28
C VAL A 90 -13.29 -13.51 7.51
N VAL A 91 -14.00 -12.48 7.96
CA VAL A 91 -13.66 -11.76 9.21
C VAL A 91 -13.73 -12.70 10.41
N GLU A 92 -14.78 -13.53 10.50
CA GLU A 92 -14.92 -14.53 11.56
C GLU A 92 -13.77 -15.56 11.50
N MET A 93 -13.42 -16.07 10.32
CA MET A 93 -12.26 -16.96 10.14
C MET A 93 -10.96 -16.31 10.62
N CYS A 94 -10.71 -15.04 10.28
CA CYS A 94 -9.53 -14.32 10.77
C CYS A 94 -9.50 -14.30 12.31
N THR A 95 -10.66 -14.03 12.95
CA THR A 95 -10.78 -14.01 14.41
C THR A 95 -10.52 -15.39 15.02
N LEU A 96 -11.10 -16.45 14.45
CA LEU A 96 -10.90 -17.84 14.90
C LEU A 96 -9.42 -18.29 14.73
N LEU A 97 -8.73 -17.76 13.73
CA LEU A 97 -7.29 -17.98 13.51
C LEU A 97 -6.40 -17.17 14.47
N GLY A 98 -6.99 -16.37 15.38
CA GLY A 98 -6.24 -15.58 16.34
C GLY A 98 -5.73 -14.24 15.80
N TYR A 99 -6.41 -13.67 14.80
CA TYR A 99 -6.14 -12.34 14.27
C TYR A 99 -7.19 -11.34 14.75
N PHE A 100 -6.81 -10.07 14.84
CA PHE A 100 -7.73 -8.98 15.12
C PHE A 100 -7.53 -7.83 14.14
N GLU A 101 -8.58 -7.06 13.88
CA GLU A 101 -8.54 -5.89 13.02
C GLU A 101 -7.80 -4.75 13.73
N VAL A 102 -6.68 -4.32 13.14
CA VAL A 102 -5.78 -3.32 13.73
C VAL A 102 -5.89 -1.97 13.05
N SER A 103 -6.22 -1.94 11.75
CA SER A 103 -6.27 -0.71 10.96
C SER A 103 -7.25 -0.82 9.81
N GLN A 104 -7.78 0.32 9.37
CA GLN A 104 -8.56 0.45 8.14
C GLN A 104 -7.94 1.52 7.26
N VAL A 105 -7.93 1.30 5.94
CA VAL A 105 -7.42 2.24 4.94
C VAL A 105 -8.46 2.42 3.85
N ASN A 106 -9.00 3.63 3.72
CA ASN A 106 -9.88 4.01 2.63
C ASN A 106 -9.13 4.88 1.65
N LYS A 107 -9.19 4.57 0.36
CA LYS A 107 -8.50 5.36 -0.65
C LYS A 107 -9.19 5.35 -2.01
N LEU A 108 -8.91 6.39 -2.79
CA LEU A 108 -9.18 6.44 -4.21
C LEU A 108 -7.87 6.23 -4.95
N ARG A 109 -7.76 5.13 -5.70
CA ARG A 109 -6.56 4.76 -6.46
C ARG A 109 -6.78 4.97 -7.94
N ARG A 110 -5.81 5.58 -8.62
CA ARG A 110 -5.71 5.63 -10.08
C ARG A 110 -4.40 5.00 -10.51
N LYS A 111 -4.44 4.19 -11.57
CA LYS A 111 -3.28 3.43 -12.04
C LYS A 111 -2.91 3.80 -13.47
N CYS A 112 -1.63 3.74 -13.79
CA CYS A 112 -1.12 3.67 -15.15
C CYS A 112 0.10 2.75 -15.22
N LYS A 113 0.47 2.36 -16.44
CA LYS A 113 1.71 1.62 -16.71
C LYS A 113 2.69 2.53 -17.41
N TYR A 114 3.94 2.45 -17.01
CA TYR A 114 5.06 3.08 -17.69
C TYR A 114 6.18 2.05 -17.80
N ASP A 115 6.46 1.61 -19.03
CA ASP A 115 7.37 0.50 -19.30
C ASP A 115 7.00 -0.75 -18.49
N VAL A 116 7.91 -1.22 -17.64
CA VAL A 116 7.71 -2.40 -16.77
C VAL A 116 7.10 -2.06 -15.41
N PHE A 117 6.89 -0.77 -15.14
CA PHE A 117 6.39 -0.26 -13.85
C PHE A 117 4.87 -0.08 -13.84
N GLU A 118 4.24 -0.41 -12.74
CA GLU A 118 2.91 0.07 -12.42
C GLU A 118 3.04 1.31 -11.52
N ILE A 119 2.34 2.39 -11.86
CA ILE A 119 2.31 3.63 -11.10
C ILE A 119 0.90 3.83 -10.56
N CYS A 120 0.80 4.01 -9.25
CA CYS A 120 -0.45 4.28 -8.55
C CYS A 120 -0.43 5.68 -7.96
N VAL A 121 -1.47 6.47 -8.22
CA VAL A 121 -1.71 7.74 -7.54
C VAL A 121 -2.89 7.54 -6.62
N ASP A 122 -2.66 7.70 -5.32
CA ASP A 122 -3.62 7.43 -4.25
C ASP A 122 -4.01 8.72 -3.54
N GLU A 123 -5.30 8.85 -3.28
CA GLU A 123 -5.85 9.80 -2.32
C GLU A 123 -6.35 8.99 -1.13
N VAL A 124 -5.61 9.06 -0.02
CA VAL A 124 -5.85 8.24 1.18
C VAL A 124 -6.56 9.07 2.23
N GLU A 125 -7.75 8.63 2.63
CA GLU A 125 -8.56 9.31 3.65
C GLU A 125 -7.77 9.49 4.95
N GLY A 126 -7.69 10.74 5.43
CA GLY A 126 -6.95 11.10 6.63
C GLY A 126 -5.42 11.22 6.48
N LEU A 127 -4.82 10.76 5.37
CA LEU A 127 -3.37 10.84 5.15
C LEU A 127 -2.97 11.78 4.02
N GLY A 128 -3.86 12.03 3.03
CA GLY A 128 -3.61 12.87 1.86
C GLY A 128 -3.17 12.10 0.62
N ASP A 129 -2.46 12.78 -0.28
CA ASP A 129 -2.06 12.25 -1.59
C ASP A 129 -0.70 11.54 -1.53
N PHE A 130 -0.63 10.39 -2.24
CA PHE A 130 0.57 9.57 -2.38
C PHE A 130 0.75 9.11 -3.81
N ILE A 131 1.97 8.69 -4.11
CA ILE A 131 2.32 7.97 -5.33
C ILE A 131 3.11 6.71 -4.95
N GLU A 132 2.77 5.59 -5.57
CA GLU A 132 3.50 4.33 -5.48
C GLU A 132 4.01 3.96 -6.89
N VAL A 133 5.21 3.43 -6.94
CA VAL A 133 5.75 2.79 -8.14
C VAL A 133 6.17 1.39 -7.77
N GLU A 134 5.68 0.40 -8.51
CA GLU A 134 5.94 -1.01 -8.26
C GLU A 134 6.47 -1.72 -9.49
N LYS A 135 7.29 -2.77 -9.25
CA LYS A 135 7.83 -3.68 -10.25
C LYS A 135 7.73 -5.11 -9.75
N LEU A 136 7.24 -6.00 -10.62
CA LEU A 136 7.29 -7.45 -10.36
C LEU A 136 8.69 -7.98 -10.67
N SER A 137 9.38 -8.49 -9.67
CA SER A 137 10.74 -9.04 -9.77
C SER A 137 10.75 -10.56 -9.74
N THR A 138 11.68 -11.16 -10.49
CA THR A 138 11.90 -12.62 -10.56
C THR A 138 13.25 -13.05 -9.98
N GLY A 139 13.86 -12.25 -9.10
CA GLY A 139 15.13 -12.55 -8.45
C GLY A 139 16.19 -11.46 -8.59
N GLU A 140 15.77 -10.25 -8.99
CA GLU A 140 16.64 -9.07 -9.03
C GLU A 140 16.99 -8.61 -7.60
N ASP A 141 18.11 -7.90 -7.46
CA ASP A 141 18.47 -7.27 -6.19
C ASP A 141 17.45 -6.18 -5.81
N SER A 142 16.73 -6.40 -4.73
CA SER A 142 15.66 -5.50 -4.26
C SER A 142 16.14 -4.08 -4.04
N ALA A 143 17.39 -3.88 -3.55
CA ALA A 143 17.93 -2.55 -3.31
C ALA A 143 18.21 -1.80 -4.61
N ALA A 144 18.71 -2.49 -5.63
CA ALA A 144 18.93 -1.91 -6.95
C ALA A 144 17.60 -1.52 -7.62
N VAL A 145 16.58 -2.39 -7.52
CA VAL A 145 15.24 -2.09 -8.05
C VAL A 145 14.60 -0.91 -7.30
N GLN A 146 14.66 -0.88 -5.98
CA GLN A 146 14.12 0.25 -5.21
C GLN A 146 14.79 1.58 -5.57
N LYS A 147 16.10 1.57 -5.83
CA LYS A 147 16.80 2.77 -6.29
C LYS A 147 16.26 3.26 -7.65
N GLU A 148 16.08 2.36 -8.61
CA GLU A 148 15.49 2.65 -9.92
C GLU A 148 14.09 3.27 -9.78
N LEU A 149 13.25 2.69 -8.92
CA LEU A 149 11.89 3.18 -8.65
C LEU A 149 11.90 4.57 -8.00
N PHE A 150 12.83 4.84 -7.07
CA PHE A 150 12.97 6.18 -6.48
C PHE A 150 13.47 7.22 -7.48
N GLU A 151 14.38 6.86 -8.38
CA GLU A 151 14.82 7.74 -9.47
C GLU A 151 13.65 8.13 -10.40
N LEU A 152 12.75 7.19 -10.66
CA LEU A 152 11.52 7.48 -11.41
C LEU A 152 10.62 8.46 -10.64
N LEU A 153 10.41 8.27 -9.32
CA LEU A 153 9.63 9.20 -8.50
C LEU A 153 10.22 10.62 -8.52
N GLU A 154 11.54 10.75 -8.42
CA GLU A 154 12.23 12.05 -8.50
C GLU A 154 12.01 12.72 -9.86
N SER A 155 12.03 11.96 -10.95
CA SER A 155 11.74 12.46 -12.31
C SER A 155 10.31 12.99 -12.43
N LEU A 156 9.37 12.43 -11.65
CA LEU A 156 7.99 12.89 -11.56
C LEU A 156 7.81 14.12 -10.66
N GLY A 157 8.89 14.67 -10.11
CA GLY A 157 8.87 15.87 -9.26
C GLY A 157 8.57 15.58 -7.79
N VAL A 158 8.70 14.34 -7.36
CA VAL A 158 8.56 13.95 -5.96
C VAL A 158 9.91 14.10 -5.27
N ALA A 159 9.99 14.87 -4.20
CA ALA A 159 11.23 15.09 -3.50
C ALA A 159 11.67 13.83 -2.73
N LYS A 160 12.96 13.58 -2.66
CA LYS A 160 13.54 12.46 -1.89
C LYS A 160 13.13 12.49 -0.41
N THR A 161 12.92 13.66 0.15
CA THR A 161 12.46 13.86 1.53
C THR A 161 11.01 13.47 1.76
N ASP A 162 10.23 13.26 0.70
CA ASP A 162 8.82 12.86 0.75
C ASP A 162 8.63 11.34 0.63
N GLN A 163 9.73 10.58 0.50
CA GLN A 163 9.72 9.13 0.51
C GLN A 163 9.14 8.58 1.82
N VAL A 164 8.32 7.55 1.70
CA VAL A 164 7.64 6.88 2.81
C VAL A 164 7.95 5.40 2.76
N TRP A 165 8.42 4.86 3.87
CA TRP A 165 8.82 3.46 4.01
C TRP A 165 7.71 2.58 4.58
N ASP A 166 6.74 3.20 5.27
CA ASP A 166 5.64 2.49 5.91
C ASP A 166 4.46 2.28 4.97
N GLY A 167 3.76 1.16 5.12
CA GLY A 167 2.46 0.93 4.49
C GLY A 167 1.41 1.90 5.03
N TYR A 168 0.32 2.11 4.27
CA TYR A 168 -0.80 2.96 4.73
C TYR A 168 -1.43 2.45 6.02
N ASP A 169 -1.44 1.14 6.23
CA ASP A 169 -1.89 0.48 7.45
C ASP A 169 -1.12 0.95 8.69
N VAL A 170 0.21 1.02 8.58
CA VAL A 170 1.10 1.53 9.65
C VAL A 170 0.90 3.03 9.86
N LEU A 171 0.80 3.81 8.78
CA LEU A 171 0.56 5.26 8.87
C LEU A 171 -0.76 5.57 9.58
N MET A 172 -1.85 4.88 9.21
CA MET A 172 -3.17 5.03 9.85
C MET A 172 -3.15 4.59 11.31
N TYR A 173 -2.49 3.48 11.62
CA TYR A 173 -2.33 2.98 12.98
C TYR A 173 -1.59 3.98 13.87
N ASN A 174 -0.48 4.53 13.39
CA ASN A 174 0.30 5.52 14.12
C ASN A 174 -0.49 6.82 14.35
N GLN A 175 -1.23 7.29 13.35
CA GLN A 175 -2.05 8.50 13.46
C GLN A 175 -3.14 8.35 14.53
N LYS A 176 -3.82 7.20 14.60
CA LYS A 176 -4.83 6.91 15.63
C LYS A 176 -4.22 6.91 17.03
N ASN A 177 -3.05 6.30 17.20
CA ASN A 177 -2.40 6.22 18.51
C ASN A 177 -1.89 7.59 18.99
N ILE A 178 -1.39 8.44 18.09
CA ILE A 178 -1.01 9.82 18.45
C ILE A 178 -2.24 10.62 18.90
N ALA A 179 -3.38 10.48 18.23
CA ALA A 179 -4.62 11.17 18.60
C ALA A 179 -5.15 10.77 20.00
N ILE A 180 -4.98 9.50 20.39
CA ILE A 180 -5.35 9.01 21.72
C ILE A 180 -4.45 9.63 22.80
N ILE A 181 -3.12 9.61 22.60
CA ILE A 181 -2.14 10.14 23.57
C ILE A 181 -2.28 11.67 23.75
N SER A 182 -2.74 12.40 22.73
CA SER A 182 -2.91 13.86 22.82
C SER A 182 -4.27 14.30 23.36
N ALA A 183 -5.19 13.35 23.66
CA ALA A 183 -6.51 13.61 24.21
C ALA A 183 -6.60 13.34 25.73
N ASP A 184 -5.55 12.74 26.32
CA ASP A 184 -5.35 12.52 27.75
C ASP A 184 -4.46 13.63 28.34
#